data_1b45bbac21db6eefa8423fb499d05b83
#
_entry.id   1b45bbac21db6eefa8423fb499d05b83
#
_cell.length_a   1.000
_cell.length_b   1.000
_cell.length_c   1.000
_cell.angle_alpha   90.00
_cell.angle_beta   90.00
_cell.angle_gamma   90.00
#
_symmetry.space_group_name_H-M   'P 1'
#
loop_
_entity.id
_entity.type
_entity.pdbx_description
1 polymer ?
#
loop_
_entity_poly.entity_id
_entity_poly.type
_entity_poly.pdbx_seq_one_letter_code
_entity_poly.pdbx_strand_id
1 'polypeptide(L)'
;MRVVIAEDSVLLREGLSAMLPRFGVEVMAAVGDSPALLAAVREHRPELVVTDVRMPPDYTDEGLRAAVALRTEDPSLAVVALSQYAQHSYAGELLASGSGRSIGYLLKDRIGDVAEFAGQLRRVAEGGTVVDPEVVRQLMQHRRDPLKKLSAREREVLALVAQGHSNAAAARLLSLTEAGVAKHIGNVLTKLNLPVSDDTNRRVLAVLAYLRSRSD
;
A
#
# COMPACT_ATOMS: atom_id res chain seq x y z
N MET A 1 26.84 -6.16 4.90
CA MET A 1 25.63 -5.63 4.22
C MET A 1 25.42 -4.21 4.73
N ARG A 2 25.45 -3.22 3.82
CA ARG A 2 25.30 -1.79 4.13
C ARG A 2 23.84 -1.38 4.01
N VAL A 3 23.31 -0.74 5.05
CA VAL A 3 21.88 -0.42 5.16
C VAL A 3 21.68 1.06 5.50
N VAL A 4 20.67 1.68 4.92
CA VAL A 4 20.10 2.96 5.36
C VAL A 4 18.75 2.70 6.03
N ILE A 5 18.54 3.30 7.20
CA ILE A 5 17.30 3.17 7.97
C ILE A 5 16.55 4.51 7.93
N ALA A 6 15.26 4.47 7.64
CA ALA A 6 14.35 5.60 7.79
C ALA A 6 13.20 5.22 8.73
N GLU A 7 13.15 5.87 9.87
CA GLU A 7 12.20 5.58 10.95
C GLU A 7 11.96 6.86 11.76
N ASP A 8 10.71 7.31 11.89
CA ASP A 8 10.39 8.52 12.61
C ASP A 8 10.47 8.34 14.13
N SER A 9 10.16 7.15 14.64
CA SER A 9 10.31 6.81 16.05
C SER A 9 11.77 6.79 16.45
N VAL A 10 12.20 7.76 17.25
CA VAL A 10 13.59 7.86 17.74
C VAL A 10 14.00 6.57 18.44
N LEU A 11 13.14 6.01 19.30
CA LEU A 11 13.48 4.79 20.05
C LEU A 11 13.74 3.59 19.13
N LEU A 12 12.90 3.39 18.13
CA LEU A 12 13.06 2.26 17.21
C LEU A 12 14.27 2.48 16.28
N ARG A 13 14.45 3.70 15.79
CA ARG A 13 15.61 4.09 14.95
C ARG A 13 16.93 3.84 15.65
N GLU A 14 17.08 4.37 16.88
CA GLU A 14 18.29 4.16 17.68
C GLU A 14 18.47 2.71 18.10
N GLY A 15 17.37 2.02 18.46
CA GLY A 15 17.42 0.60 18.79
C GLY A 15 17.92 -0.27 17.64
N LEU A 16 17.37 -0.08 16.43
CA LEU A 16 17.83 -0.81 15.23
C LEU A 16 19.28 -0.46 14.89
N SER A 17 19.66 0.82 14.95
CA SER A 17 21.03 1.28 14.68
C SER A 17 22.07 0.69 15.63
N ALA A 18 21.72 0.52 16.90
CA ALA A 18 22.60 -0.05 17.91
C ALA A 18 22.70 -1.59 17.85
N MET A 19 21.61 -2.26 17.44
CA MET A 19 21.53 -3.72 17.50
C MET A 19 21.95 -4.41 16.20
N LEU A 20 21.59 -3.88 15.03
CA LEU A 20 21.87 -4.51 13.73
C LEU A 20 23.37 -4.75 13.47
N PRO A 21 24.33 -3.90 13.91
CA PRO A 21 25.76 -4.16 13.74
C PRO A 21 26.23 -5.46 14.38
N ARG A 22 25.61 -5.90 15.49
CA ARG A 22 25.92 -7.17 16.17
C ARG A 22 25.63 -8.39 15.30
N PHE A 23 24.80 -8.21 14.27
CA PHE A 23 24.44 -9.25 13.32
C PHE A 23 25.07 -9.02 11.93
N GLY A 24 26.16 -8.24 11.83
CA GLY A 24 26.89 -8.02 10.59
C GLY A 24 26.16 -7.12 9.56
N VAL A 25 25.26 -6.27 10.03
CA VAL A 25 24.58 -5.25 9.25
C VAL A 25 25.20 -3.89 9.57
N GLU A 26 25.79 -3.23 8.60
CA GLU A 26 26.42 -1.92 8.75
C GLU A 26 25.39 -0.82 8.45
N VAL A 27 25.02 -0.04 9.45
CA VAL A 27 24.09 1.07 9.31
C VAL A 27 24.84 2.31 8.87
N MET A 28 24.67 2.70 7.60
CA MET A 28 25.35 3.83 6.98
C MET A 28 24.75 5.17 7.40
N ALA A 29 23.43 5.21 7.53
CA ALA A 29 22.67 6.36 8.02
C ALA A 29 21.35 5.90 8.63
N ALA A 30 20.87 6.68 9.62
CA ALA A 30 19.57 6.50 10.23
C ALA A 30 18.86 7.86 10.31
N VAL A 31 17.75 7.98 9.57
CA VAL A 31 17.05 9.25 9.35
C VAL A 31 15.59 9.16 9.78
N GLY A 32 14.92 10.31 9.97
CA GLY A 32 13.57 10.37 10.51
C GLY A 32 12.46 10.72 9.52
N ASP A 33 12.80 10.97 8.26
CA ASP A 33 11.83 11.39 7.25
C ASP A 33 12.22 10.94 5.83
N SER A 34 11.29 11.06 4.89
CA SER A 34 11.49 10.61 3.52
C SER A 34 12.45 11.48 2.69
N PRO A 35 12.51 12.83 2.83
CA PRO A 35 13.54 13.62 2.15
C PRO A 35 14.95 13.24 2.58
N ALA A 36 15.19 13.06 3.87
CA ALA A 36 16.50 12.63 4.39
C ALA A 36 16.84 11.20 3.93
N LEU A 37 15.86 10.30 3.82
CA LEU A 37 16.04 8.96 3.24
C LEU A 37 16.57 9.04 1.81
N LEU A 38 15.93 9.82 0.95
CA LEU A 38 16.34 9.96 -0.45
C LEU A 38 17.76 10.53 -0.58
N ALA A 39 18.12 11.51 0.28
CA ALA A 39 19.47 12.07 0.32
C ALA A 39 20.50 11.02 0.78
N ALA A 40 20.22 10.31 1.88
CA ALA A 40 21.12 9.30 2.43
C ALA A 40 21.37 8.13 1.46
N VAL A 41 20.34 7.67 0.73
CA VAL A 41 20.50 6.61 -0.27
C VAL A 41 21.40 7.05 -1.42
N ARG A 42 21.26 8.29 -1.90
CA ARG A 42 22.12 8.83 -2.97
C ARG A 42 23.56 8.98 -2.53
N GLU A 43 23.79 9.40 -1.28
CA GLU A 43 25.13 9.59 -0.70
C GLU A 43 25.83 8.25 -0.44
N HIS A 44 25.15 7.34 0.25
CA HIS A 44 25.80 6.12 0.76
C HIS A 44 25.69 4.92 -0.16
N ARG A 45 24.77 4.93 -1.14
CA ARG A 45 24.50 3.81 -2.06
C ARG A 45 24.43 2.46 -1.31
N PRO A 46 23.47 2.30 -0.41
CA PRO A 46 23.34 1.09 0.40
C PRO A 46 22.94 -0.12 -0.47
N GLU A 47 23.16 -1.32 0.08
CA GLU A 47 22.67 -2.57 -0.51
C GLU A 47 21.19 -2.79 -0.20
N LEU A 48 20.71 -2.21 0.92
CA LEU A 48 19.34 -2.36 1.37
C LEU A 48 18.86 -1.09 2.10
N VAL A 49 17.61 -0.76 1.90
CA VAL A 49 16.89 0.28 2.65
C VAL A 49 15.87 -0.37 3.57
N VAL A 50 15.86 0.04 4.83
CA VAL A 50 14.76 -0.22 5.77
C VAL A 50 14.00 1.08 5.95
N THR A 51 12.71 1.12 5.67
CA THR A 51 11.92 2.34 5.82
C THR A 51 10.61 2.09 6.54
N ASP A 52 10.27 2.94 7.51
CA ASP A 52 8.90 3.03 7.97
C ASP A 52 8.00 3.46 6.81
N VAL A 53 6.79 2.95 6.79
CA VAL A 53 5.76 3.35 5.81
C VAL A 53 5.29 4.78 6.06
N ARG A 54 5.05 5.14 7.33
CA ARG A 54 4.50 6.43 7.74
C ARG A 54 5.55 7.30 8.38
N MET A 55 5.89 8.39 7.72
CA MET A 55 6.86 9.36 8.22
C MET A 55 6.36 10.79 8.02
N PRO A 56 6.96 11.78 8.67
CA PRO A 56 6.65 13.18 8.38
C PRO A 56 6.72 13.51 6.88
N PRO A 57 5.95 14.51 6.38
CA PRO A 57 5.13 15.46 7.17
C PRO A 57 3.72 14.99 7.49
N ASP A 58 3.10 14.14 6.66
CA ASP A 58 1.66 13.84 6.73
C ASP A 58 1.34 12.53 7.47
N TYR A 59 2.34 11.71 7.76
CA TYR A 59 2.22 10.41 8.44
C TYR A 59 1.24 9.45 7.76
N THR A 60 1.28 9.41 6.42
CA THR A 60 0.40 8.56 5.60
C THR A 60 1.15 7.38 4.99
N ASP A 61 1.93 7.62 3.93
CA ASP A 61 2.65 6.60 3.16
C ASP A 61 3.97 7.14 2.55
N GLU A 62 4.55 8.17 3.19
CA GLU A 62 5.73 8.90 2.67
C GLU A 62 6.93 7.99 2.45
N GLY A 63 7.22 7.10 3.42
CA GLY A 63 8.33 6.16 3.29
C GLY A 63 8.09 5.13 2.21
N LEU A 64 6.85 4.68 2.05
CA LEU A 64 6.50 3.73 1.01
C LEU A 64 6.60 4.35 -0.39
N ARG A 65 6.16 5.62 -0.54
CA ARG A 65 6.34 6.37 -1.79
C ARG A 65 7.82 6.62 -2.10
N ALA A 66 8.62 6.95 -1.10
CA ALA A 66 10.07 7.09 -1.27
C ALA A 66 10.71 5.76 -1.71
N ALA A 67 10.32 4.64 -1.11
CA ALA A 67 10.78 3.31 -1.51
C ALA A 67 10.43 2.96 -2.96
N VAL A 68 9.21 3.25 -3.40
CA VAL A 68 8.78 3.04 -4.79
C VAL A 68 9.58 3.94 -5.75
N ALA A 69 9.80 5.21 -5.39
CA ALA A 69 10.61 6.14 -6.19
C ALA A 69 12.05 5.65 -6.33
N LEU A 70 12.70 5.25 -5.23
CA LEU A 70 14.05 4.70 -5.23
C LEU A 70 14.16 3.45 -6.12
N ARG A 71 13.19 2.55 -6.06
CA ARG A 71 13.17 1.35 -6.91
C ARG A 71 12.79 1.62 -8.37
N THR A 72 12.20 2.75 -8.65
CA THR A 72 12.00 3.22 -10.04
C THR A 72 13.32 3.73 -10.63
N GLU A 73 14.16 4.40 -9.81
CA GLU A 73 15.50 4.84 -10.19
C GLU A 73 16.48 3.65 -10.27
N ASP A 74 16.43 2.74 -9.28
CA ASP A 74 17.24 1.51 -9.21
C ASP A 74 16.36 0.30 -8.85
N PRO A 75 15.87 -0.48 -9.83
CA PRO A 75 15.06 -1.67 -9.59
C PRO A 75 15.79 -2.80 -8.83
N SER A 76 17.11 -2.75 -8.73
CA SER A 76 17.92 -3.75 -8.00
C SER A 76 18.06 -3.44 -6.51
N LEU A 77 17.79 -2.21 -6.08
CA LEU A 77 17.88 -1.80 -4.68
C LEU A 77 16.95 -2.64 -3.80
N ALA A 78 17.52 -3.30 -2.80
CA ALA A 78 16.72 -4.05 -1.85
C ALA A 78 15.99 -3.08 -0.89
N VAL A 79 14.71 -3.34 -0.64
CA VAL A 79 13.89 -2.50 0.25
C VAL A 79 13.07 -3.35 1.19
N VAL A 80 13.09 -3.00 2.47
CA VAL A 80 12.20 -3.54 3.49
C VAL A 80 11.36 -2.39 4.07
N ALA A 81 10.05 -2.44 3.84
CA ALA A 81 9.09 -1.54 4.45
C ALA A 81 8.66 -2.10 5.82
N LEU A 82 8.69 -1.26 6.83
CA LEU A 82 8.19 -1.53 8.18
C LEU A 82 6.86 -0.82 8.37
N SER A 83 5.87 -1.51 8.90
CA SER A 83 4.55 -0.94 9.11
C SER A 83 3.99 -1.33 10.47
N GLN A 84 3.27 -0.43 11.10
CA GLN A 84 2.48 -0.75 12.29
C GLN A 84 1.19 -1.49 11.92
N TYR A 85 0.68 -1.32 10.70
CA TYR A 85 -0.57 -1.91 10.23
C TYR A 85 -0.40 -2.52 8.84
N ALA A 86 -1.13 -3.58 8.55
CA ALA A 86 -1.08 -4.26 7.26
C ALA A 86 -1.76 -3.49 6.11
N GLN A 87 -2.50 -2.40 6.41
CA GLN A 87 -3.35 -1.68 5.45
C GLN A 87 -2.64 -0.48 4.84
N HIS A 88 -2.10 -0.62 3.62
CA HIS A 88 -1.55 0.51 2.87
C HIS A 88 -1.82 0.41 1.37
N SER A 89 -2.22 1.52 0.76
CA SER A 89 -2.58 1.61 -0.66
C SER A 89 -1.42 1.29 -1.61
N TYR A 90 -0.20 1.66 -1.24
CA TYR A 90 1.00 1.48 -2.08
C TYR A 90 1.77 0.18 -1.84
N ALA A 91 1.37 -0.66 -0.88
CA ALA A 91 2.05 -1.95 -0.64
C ALA A 91 2.07 -2.82 -1.89
N GLY A 92 0.98 -2.81 -2.68
CA GLY A 92 0.90 -3.52 -3.95
C GLY A 92 1.88 -3.00 -5.00
N GLU A 93 2.12 -1.68 -5.06
CA GLU A 93 3.07 -1.07 -5.99
C GLU A 93 4.51 -1.41 -5.63
N LEU A 94 4.86 -1.31 -4.33
CA LEU A 94 6.17 -1.73 -3.86
C LEU A 94 6.42 -3.21 -4.19
N LEU A 95 5.47 -4.09 -3.86
CA LEU A 95 5.61 -5.53 -4.10
C LEU A 95 5.66 -5.90 -5.59
N ALA A 96 5.12 -5.06 -6.48
CA ALA A 96 5.23 -5.23 -7.94
C ALA A 96 6.50 -4.63 -8.53
N SER A 97 7.23 -3.77 -7.80
CA SER A 97 8.45 -3.12 -8.29
C SER A 97 9.59 -4.13 -8.46
N GLY A 98 10.52 -3.88 -9.38
CA GLY A 98 11.70 -4.74 -9.59
C GLY A 98 11.36 -6.22 -9.81
N SER A 99 10.25 -6.52 -10.49
CA SER A 99 9.74 -7.89 -10.73
C SER A 99 9.44 -8.67 -9.44
N GLY A 100 9.14 -7.98 -8.34
CA GLY A 100 8.79 -8.59 -7.06
C GLY A 100 9.98 -9.15 -6.26
N ARG A 101 11.21 -8.89 -6.68
CA ARG A 101 12.43 -9.37 -6.02
C ARG A 101 13.05 -8.29 -5.13
N SER A 102 13.87 -8.71 -4.16
CA SER A 102 14.58 -7.81 -3.23
C SER A 102 13.63 -6.89 -2.44
N ILE A 103 12.52 -7.45 -1.97
CA ILE A 103 11.46 -6.70 -1.28
C ILE A 103 11.09 -7.37 0.02
N GLY A 104 10.97 -6.56 1.07
CA GLY A 104 10.35 -6.93 2.33
C GLY A 104 9.17 -6.03 2.66
N TYR A 105 8.13 -6.59 3.26
CA TYR A 105 7.06 -5.84 3.91
C TYR A 105 6.72 -6.52 5.23
N LEU A 106 7.12 -5.91 6.33
CA LEU A 106 7.06 -6.50 7.67
C LEU A 106 6.25 -5.62 8.61
N LEU A 107 5.63 -6.26 9.60
CA LEU A 107 4.95 -5.54 10.67
C LEU A 107 5.93 -5.25 11.82
N LYS A 108 5.89 -4.03 12.38
CA LYS A 108 6.79 -3.58 13.45
C LYS A 108 6.68 -4.41 14.73
N ASP A 109 5.50 -4.94 15.03
CA ASP A 109 5.25 -5.82 16.18
C ASP A 109 5.94 -7.20 16.06
N ARG A 110 6.39 -7.56 14.88
CA ARG A 110 7.12 -8.79 14.58
C ARG A 110 8.64 -8.65 14.64
N ILE A 111 9.18 -7.44 14.87
CA ILE A 111 10.62 -7.19 14.99
C ILE A 111 11.16 -7.52 16.40
N GLY A 112 10.44 -8.29 17.21
CA GLY A 112 10.84 -8.63 18.57
C GLY A 112 12.15 -9.42 18.67
N ASP A 113 12.50 -10.20 17.65
CA ASP A 113 13.77 -10.91 17.53
C ASP A 113 14.64 -10.24 16.46
N VAL A 114 15.68 -9.52 16.90
CA VAL A 114 16.58 -8.78 16.01
C VAL A 114 17.45 -9.74 15.16
N ALA A 115 17.76 -10.94 15.65
CA ALA A 115 18.50 -11.94 14.89
C ALA A 115 17.67 -12.46 13.71
N GLU A 116 16.38 -12.77 13.96
CA GLU A 116 15.46 -13.16 12.92
C GLU A 116 15.27 -12.02 11.90
N PHE A 117 15.06 -10.79 12.38
CA PHE A 117 14.94 -9.61 11.53
C PHE A 117 16.17 -9.41 10.64
N ALA A 118 17.40 -9.48 11.20
CA ALA A 118 18.63 -9.39 10.41
C ALA A 118 18.73 -10.52 9.35
N GLY A 119 18.24 -11.72 9.67
CA GLY A 119 18.13 -12.82 8.71
C GLY A 119 17.15 -12.52 7.57
N GLN A 120 16.03 -11.89 7.88
CA GLN A 120 15.05 -11.44 6.87
C GLN A 120 15.64 -10.35 5.97
N LEU A 121 16.36 -9.36 6.53
CA LEU A 121 17.06 -8.33 5.75
C LEU A 121 18.06 -8.95 4.75
N ARG A 122 18.89 -9.94 5.18
CA ARG A 122 19.82 -10.63 4.28
C ARG A 122 19.10 -11.34 3.14
N ARG A 123 18.01 -12.07 3.45
CA ARG A 123 17.22 -12.76 2.43
C ARG A 123 16.70 -11.78 1.38
N VAL A 124 16.27 -10.59 1.79
CA VAL A 124 15.82 -9.54 0.87
C VAL A 124 16.97 -8.97 0.05
N ALA A 125 18.12 -8.71 0.68
CA ALA A 125 19.33 -8.23 -0.01
C ALA A 125 19.86 -9.22 -1.07
N GLU A 126 19.68 -10.53 -0.83
CA GLU A 126 20.04 -11.62 -1.75
C GLU A 126 19.01 -11.85 -2.87
N GLY A 127 18.03 -10.97 -3.01
CA GLY A 127 17.02 -11.05 -4.08
C GLY A 127 15.72 -11.74 -3.68
N GLY A 128 15.59 -12.16 -2.42
CA GLY A 128 14.37 -12.79 -1.91
C GLY A 128 13.23 -11.81 -1.68
N THR A 129 12.04 -12.36 -1.45
CA THR A 129 10.85 -11.60 -1.06
C THR A 129 10.38 -12.08 0.31
N VAL A 130 10.21 -11.15 1.25
CA VAL A 130 9.75 -11.44 2.61
C VAL A 130 8.54 -10.58 2.91
N VAL A 131 7.36 -11.18 3.03
CA VAL A 131 6.11 -10.45 3.29
C VAL A 131 5.40 -11.08 4.47
N ASP A 132 4.98 -10.27 5.44
CA ASP A 132 4.18 -10.75 6.55
C ASP A 132 2.88 -11.39 6.04
N PRO A 133 2.50 -12.58 6.54
CA PRO A 133 1.27 -13.26 6.14
C PRO A 133 0.00 -12.42 6.29
N GLU A 134 -0.05 -11.52 7.29
CA GLU A 134 -1.17 -10.60 7.48
C GLU A 134 -1.27 -9.59 6.33
N VAL A 135 -0.14 -9.05 5.88
CA VAL A 135 -0.07 -8.16 4.72
C VAL A 135 -0.56 -8.88 3.46
N VAL A 136 -0.14 -10.14 3.26
CA VAL A 136 -0.60 -10.97 2.13
C VAL A 136 -2.11 -11.16 2.17
N ARG A 137 -2.68 -11.51 3.35
CA ARG A 137 -4.13 -11.67 3.51
C ARG A 137 -4.88 -10.40 3.13
N GLN A 138 -4.42 -9.26 3.59
CA GLN A 138 -5.05 -7.97 3.32
C GLN A 138 -4.93 -7.55 1.86
N LEU A 139 -3.78 -7.78 1.23
CA LEU A 139 -3.62 -7.52 -0.21
C LEU A 139 -4.56 -8.39 -1.05
N MET A 140 -4.77 -9.65 -0.64
CA MET A 140 -5.72 -10.55 -1.31
C MET A 140 -7.17 -10.10 -1.12
N GLN A 141 -7.54 -9.64 0.08
CA GLN A 141 -8.86 -9.05 0.35
C GLN A 141 -9.07 -7.76 -0.45
N HIS A 142 -8.05 -6.90 -0.53
CA HIS A 142 -8.10 -5.66 -1.30
C HIS A 142 -8.24 -5.88 -2.81
N ARG A 143 -7.63 -6.92 -3.36
CA ARG A 143 -7.85 -7.31 -4.76
C ARG A 143 -9.27 -7.81 -5.01
N ARG A 144 -9.97 -8.27 -3.97
CA ARG A 144 -11.35 -8.77 -4.04
C ARG A 144 -12.39 -7.67 -3.87
N ASP A 145 -12.03 -6.49 -3.34
CA ASP A 145 -12.96 -5.37 -3.20
C ASP A 145 -12.94 -4.47 -4.45
N PRO A 146 -13.82 -4.71 -5.42
CA PRO A 146 -13.87 -3.94 -6.66
C PRO A 146 -14.27 -2.48 -6.43
N LEU A 147 -14.85 -2.14 -5.26
CA LEU A 147 -15.33 -0.79 -4.96
C LEU A 147 -14.21 0.21 -4.69
N LYS A 148 -12.99 -0.26 -4.40
CA LYS A 148 -11.84 0.64 -4.18
C LYS A 148 -11.43 1.43 -5.41
N LYS A 149 -11.79 0.96 -6.61
CA LYS A 149 -11.58 1.68 -7.87
C LYS A 149 -12.53 2.86 -8.07
N LEU A 150 -13.57 2.96 -7.23
CA LEU A 150 -14.58 4.00 -7.33
C LEU A 150 -14.13 5.28 -6.61
N SER A 151 -14.37 6.44 -7.23
CA SER A 151 -14.24 7.72 -6.55
C SER A 151 -15.26 7.85 -5.41
N ALA A 152 -15.05 8.80 -4.49
CA ALA A 152 -15.99 9.07 -3.41
C ALA A 152 -17.41 9.31 -3.96
N ARG A 153 -17.52 10.10 -5.04
CA ARG A 153 -18.81 10.43 -5.68
C ARG A 153 -19.48 9.23 -6.33
N GLU A 154 -18.72 8.36 -6.97
CA GLU A 154 -19.22 7.11 -7.55
C GLU A 154 -19.73 6.15 -6.47
N ARG A 155 -19.05 6.10 -5.31
CA ARG A 155 -19.51 5.31 -4.15
C ARG A 155 -20.80 5.84 -3.54
N GLU A 156 -20.93 7.16 -3.40
CA GLU A 156 -22.18 7.79 -2.92
C GLU A 156 -23.36 7.46 -3.84
N VAL A 157 -23.15 7.60 -5.15
CA VAL A 157 -24.18 7.24 -6.14
C VAL A 157 -24.54 5.77 -6.04
N LEU A 158 -23.54 4.87 -5.98
CA LEU A 158 -23.78 3.43 -5.88
C LEU A 158 -24.48 3.05 -4.58
N ALA A 159 -24.17 3.71 -3.47
CA ALA A 159 -24.83 3.50 -2.19
C ALA A 159 -26.34 3.82 -2.26
N LEU A 160 -26.72 4.94 -2.88
CA LEU A 160 -28.13 5.29 -3.07
C LEU A 160 -28.85 4.31 -4.01
N VAL A 161 -28.17 3.88 -5.07
CA VAL A 161 -28.70 2.84 -5.96
C VAL A 161 -28.92 1.53 -5.23
N ALA A 162 -28.01 1.14 -4.34
CA ALA A 162 -28.14 -0.07 -3.52
C ALA A 162 -29.26 0.02 -2.48
N GLN A 163 -29.64 1.24 -2.06
CA GLN A 163 -30.80 1.50 -1.22
C GLN A 163 -32.12 1.55 -2.02
N GLY A 164 -32.09 1.34 -3.34
CA GLY A 164 -33.27 1.31 -4.19
C GLY A 164 -33.70 2.66 -4.78
N HIS A 165 -32.90 3.72 -4.60
CA HIS A 165 -33.23 5.03 -5.16
C HIS A 165 -33.14 5.05 -6.69
N SER A 166 -34.10 5.76 -7.33
CA SER A 166 -34.04 6.08 -8.75
C SER A 166 -32.97 7.13 -9.04
N ASN A 167 -32.58 7.29 -10.31
CA ASN A 167 -31.62 8.33 -10.71
C ASN A 167 -32.15 9.74 -10.34
N ALA A 168 -33.43 10.00 -10.49
CA ALA A 168 -34.07 11.27 -10.10
C ALA A 168 -33.97 11.50 -8.57
N ALA A 169 -34.17 10.48 -7.75
CA ALA A 169 -34.07 10.58 -6.30
C ALA A 169 -32.58 10.78 -5.88
N ALA A 170 -31.70 10.02 -6.44
CA ALA A 170 -30.23 10.17 -6.19
C ALA A 170 -29.72 11.55 -6.63
N ALA A 171 -30.18 12.07 -7.75
CA ALA A 171 -29.87 13.41 -8.25
C ALA A 171 -30.27 14.51 -7.25
N ARG A 172 -31.46 14.44 -6.69
CA ARG A 172 -31.94 15.39 -5.66
C ARG A 172 -31.11 15.29 -4.39
N LEU A 173 -30.84 14.08 -3.88
CA LEU A 173 -30.08 13.85 -2.64
C LEU A 173 -28.63 14.31 -2.72
N LEU A 174 -28.02 14.19 -3.91
CA LEU A 174 -26.64 14.53 -4.13
C LEU A 174 -26.43 15.91 -4.78
N SER A 175 -27.51 16.69 -5.00
CA SER A 175 -27.44 17.99 -5.70
C SER A 175 -26.77 17.85 -7.08
N LEU A 176 -27.18 16.85 -7.85
CA LEU A 176 -26.73 16.56 -9.21
C LEU A 176 -27.89 16.63 -10.20
N THR A 177 -27.53 16.59 -11.48
CA THR A 177 -28.52 16.31 -12.54
C THR A 177 -28.70 14.80 -12.72
N GLU A 178 -29.88 14.37 -13.24
CA GLU A 178 -30.07 12.94 -13.55
C GLU A 178 -29.05 12.42 -14.57
N ALA A 179 -28.68 13.24 -15.55
CA ALA A 179 -27.62 12.92 -16.51
C ALA A 179 -26.27 12.75 -15.81
N GLY A 180 -25.96 13.57 -14.78
CA GLY A 180 -24.76 13.43 -13.95
C GLY A 180 -24.75 12.11 -13.18
N VAL A 181 -25.87 11.74 -12.57
CA VAL A 181 -26.00 10.42 -11.89
C VAL A 181 -25.84 9.28 -12.89
N ALA A 182 -26.47 9.34 -14.07
CA ALA A 182 -26.33 8.32 -15.11
C ALA A 182 -24.86 8.16 -15.56
N LYS A 183 -24.13 9.28 -15.71
CA LYS A 183 -22.69 9.26 -16.02
C LYS A 183 -21.89 8.57 -14.92
N HIS A 184 -22.12 8.88 -13.64
CA HIS A 184 -21.45 8.22 -12.54
C HIS A 184 -21.74 6.72 -12.49
N ILE A 185 -22.99 6.31 -12.72
CA ILE A 185 -23.35 4.88 -12.84
C ILE A 185 -22.60 4.23 -13.99
N GLY A 186 -22.52 4.84 -15.17
CA GLY A 186 -21.75 4.35 -16.30
C GLY A 186 -20.26 4.11 -15.93
N ASN A 187 -19.65 5.08 -15.25
CA ASN A 187 -18.27 4.96 -14.76
C ASN A 187 -18.12 3.82 -13.74
N VAL A 188 -19.06 3.67 -12.81
CA VAL A 188 -19.10 2.55 -11.84
C VAL A 188 -19.12 1.22 -12.58
N LEU A 189 -20.01 1.03 -13.55
CA LEU A 189 -20.12 -0.21 -14.31
C LEU A 189 -18.84 -0.55 -15.07
N THR A 190 -18.16 0.46 -15.62
CA THR A 190 -16.87 0.30 -16.31
C THR A 190 -15.76 -0.07 -15.32
N LYS A 191 -15.64 0.66 -14.20
CA LYS A 191 -14.60 0.41 -13.19
C LYS A 191 -14.76 -0.93 -12.47
N LEU A 192 -15.98 -1.42 -12.31
CA LEU A 192 -16.26 -2.74 -11.77
C LEU A 192 -16.09 -3.85 -12.82
N ASN A 193 -15.70 -3.50 -14.05
CA ASN A 193 -15.49 -4.42 -15.17
C ASN A 193 -16.70 -5.37 -15.40
N LEU A 194 -17.92 -4.81 -15.32
CA LEU A 194 -19.13 -5.58 -15.51
C LEU A 194 -19.45 -5.69 -17.02
N PRO A 195 -19.47 -6.92 -17.59
CA PRO A 195 -19.66 -7.09 -19.02
C PRO A 195 -21.05 -6.64 -19.47
N VAL A 196 -21.14 -6.15 -20.71
CA VAL A 196 -22.44 -5.95 -21.38
C VAL A 196 -22.92 -7.33 -21.80
N SER A 197 -24.10 -7.74 -21.35
CA SER A 197 -24.71 -9.03 -21.67
C SER A 197 -26.22 -8.84 -21.69
N ASP A 198 -26.89 -9.52 -22.59
CA ASP A 198 -28.35 -9.53 -22.69
C ASP A 198 -28.99 -10.35 -21.54
N ASP A 199 -28.24 -11.25 -20.93
CA ASP A 199 -28.72 -12.15 -19.87
C ASP A 199 -28.61 -11.53 -18.46
N THR A 200 -27.90 -10.43 -18.29
CA THR A 200 -27.61 -9.87 -16.95
C THR A 200 -27.82 -8.36 -16.86
N ASN A 201 -28.47 -7.93 -15.77
CA ASN A 201 -28.61 -6.51 -15.49
C ASN A 201 -27.36 -5.98 -14.74
N ARG A 202 -26.53 -5.21 -15.44
CA ARG A 202 -25.27 -4.63 -14.90
C ARG A 202 -25.49 -3.78 -13.65
N ARG A 203 -26.62 -3.08 -13.54
CA ARG A 203 -26.96 -2.27 -12.36
C ARG A 203 -27.19 -3.17 -11.14
N VAL A 204 -27.88 -4.29 -11.32
CA VAL A 204 -28.05 -5.30 -10.25
C VAL A 204 -26.72 -5.89 -9.85
N LEU A 205 -25.85 -6.23 -10.80
CA LEU A 205 -24.51 -6.75 -10.51
C LEU A 205 -23.66 -5.76 -9.72
N ALA A 206 -23.74 -4.45 -10.03
CA ALA A 206 -23.05 -3.40 -9.27
C ALA A 206 -23.56 -3.31 -7.82
N VAL A 207 -24.87 -3.41 -7.61
CA VAL A 207 -25.49 -3.43 -6.28
C VAL A 207 -25.04 -4.67 -5.50
N LEU A 208 -25.04 -5.85 -6.11
CA LEU A 208 -24.55 -7.07 -5.46
C LEU A 208 -23.06 -6.96 -5.07
N ALA A 209 -22.23 -6.37 -5.93
CA ALA A 209 -20.84 -6.10 -5.60
C ALA A 209 -20.71 -5.16 -4.40
N TYR A 210 -21.52 -4.11 -4.33
CA TYR A 210 -21.57 -3.17 -3.21
C TYR A 210 -21.99 -3.84 -1.89
N LEU A 211 -23.04 -4.66 -1.92
CA LEU A 211 -23.55 -5.33 -0.72
C LEU A 211 -22.56 -6.36 -0.18
N ARG A 212 -21.89 -7.12 -1.05
CA ARG A 212 -20.84 -8.11 -0.65
C ARG A 212 -19.65 -7.44 0.03
N SER A 213 -19.23 -6.27 -0.44
CA SER A 213 -18.08 -5.56 0.16
C SER A 213 -18.37 -4.95 1.54
N ARG A 214 -19.63 -4.91 1.99
CA ARG A 214 -20.05 -4.40 3.31
C ARG A 214 -20.33 -5.53 4.31
N SER A 215 -20.34 -6.76 3.87
CA SER A 215 -20.62 -7.94 4.71
C SER A 215 -19.33 -8.62 5.23
N ASP A 216 -18.16 -8.17 4.76
CA ASP A 216 -16.83 -8.53 5.25
C ASP A 216 -16.28 -7.39 6.14
#